data_994e985b565dad4d0e0c7e3b5ea272d1
#
_entry.id   994e985b565dad4d0e0c7e3b5ea272d1
#
_cell.length_a   1.000
_cell.length_b   1.000
_cell.length_c   1.000
_cell.angle_alpha   90.00
_cell.angle_beta   90.00
_cell.angle_gamma   90.00
#
_symmetry.space_group_name_H-M   'P 1'
#
loop_
_entity.id
_entity.type
_entity.pdbx_description
1 polymer ?
#
loop_
_entity_poly.entity_id
_entity_poly.type
_entity_poly.pdbx_seq_one_letter_code
_entity_poly.pdbx_strand_id
1 'polypeptide(L)'
;MIKIKFDDLGEIEVQKGTSIIEAAGFIDKKSAKKAIAAEISSSKKGAGQGIMVDMGFILDNNTHVKLISPGQDEKSLDILNHSTAHLMAAAIKKIYPDAIFAIGPSIKNGFYYDFELKGNLSPDDLPIIEKQMKKMIGGNHIFLREEVSKEKAKEMFKDNPFKLELISEIPDKTVSIYRTGDFVDLCIGPHIPSTSRVEAFKLLSIAGAYWRGDENNQMLVRIYGASFFSKKDLKEYLEKIERAKQSDHRKIGKELDLFSFHGEAPGFPFFHPRGMVIRNSILQYWREEHLKENYLEVSSPMILCNSLWKTSGHWDNYAENMYFVEIDKNEYAVKPMNCPGG
;
A
#
# COMPACT_ATOMS: atom_id res chain seq x y z
N MET A 1 -14.58 32.16 19.17
CA MET A 1 -13.52 31.29 19.73
C MET A 1 -13.99 29.84 19.72
N ILE A 2 -13.08 28.90 19.46
CA ILE A 2 -13.32 27.44 19.53
C ILE A 2 -12.29 26.83 20.48
N LYS A 3 -12.68 25.73 21.14
CA LYS A 3 -11.80 25.00 22.06
C LYS A 3 -11.17 23.80 21.34
N ILE A 4 -9.86 23.74 21.38
CA ILE A 4 -9.07 22.66 20.79
C ILE A 4 -8.34 21.95 21.93
N LYS A 5 -8.57 20.64 22.02
CA LYS A 5 -7.92 19.77 23.01
C LYS A 5 -6.91 18.88 22.30
N PHE A 6 -5.64 19.06 22.62
CA PHE A 6 -4.56 18.21 22.14
C PHE A 6 -4.29 17.10 23.17
N ASP A 7 -3.99 15.87 22.71
CA ASP A 7 -3.67 14.75 23.59
C ASP A 7 -2.44 15.01 24.46
N ASP A 8 -1.39 15.54 23.85
CA ASP A 8 -0.08 15.70 24.49
C ASP A 8 0.27 17.13 24.89
N LEU A 9 -0.52 18.14 24.47
CA LEU A 9 -0.20 19.54 24.68
C LEU A 9 -1.17 20.30 25.59
N GLY A 10 -2.34 19.70 25.93
CA GLY A 10 -3.39 20.34 26.70
C GLY A 10 -4.47 21.01 25.85
N GLU A 11 -5.14 22.05 26.40
CA GLU A 11 -6.30 22.70 25.78
C GLU A 11 -6.01 24.18 25.51
N ILE A 12 -6.50 24.70 24.39
CA ILE A 12 -6.37 26.09 23.99
C ILE A 12 -7.65 26.61 23.35
N GLU A 13 -7.96 27.89 23.55
CA GLU A 13 -9.00 28.59 22.79
C GLU A 13 -8.36 29.38 21.66
N VAL A 14 -8.83 29.16 20.43
CA VAL A 14 -8.36 29.86 19.21
C VAL A 14 -9.52 30.45 18.44
N GLN A 15 -9.24 31.34 17.50
CA GLN A 15 -10.24 31.83 16.57
C GLN A 15 -10.66 30.71 15.62
N LYS A 16 -11.93 30.74 15.22
CA LYS A 16 -12.41 29.91 14.12
C LYS A 16 -11.62 30.23 12.85
N GLY A 17 -11.19 29.22 12.10
CA GLY A 17 -10.34 29.40 10.92
C GLY A 17 -8.83 29.26 11.21
N THR A 18 -8.43 29.00 12.46
CA THR A 18 -7.03 28.70 12.81
C THR A 18 -6.67 27.29 12.34
N SER A 19 -5.49 27.12 11.75
CA SER A 19 -4.98 25.79 11.36
C SER A 19 -4.44 25.00 12.57
N ILE A 20 -4.36 23.66 12.41
CA ILE A 20 -3.81 22.78 13.47
C ILE A 20 -2.37 23.17 13.82
N ILE A 21 -1.54 23.47 12.81
CA ILE A 21 -0.14 23.84 13.04
C ILE A 21 -0.01 25.13 13.84
N GLU A 22 -0.86 26.13 13.56
CA GLU A 22 -0.89 27.40 14.31
C GLU A 22 -1.39 27.15 15.74
N ALA A 23 -2.51 26.45 15.92
CA ALA A 23 -3.07 26.13 17.24
C ALA A 23 -2.07 25.37 18.13
N ALA A 24 -1.42 24.33 17.59
CA ALA A 24 -0.36 23.62 18.31
C ALA A 24 0.86 24.51 18.60
N GLY A 25 1.21 25.40 17.65
CA GLY A 25 2.34 26.32 17.78
C GLY A 25 2.15 27.38 18.88
N PHE A 26 0.94 27.73 19.23
CA PHE A 26 0.64 28.63 20.38
C PHE A 26 0.94 27.96 21.72
N ILE A 27 0.85 26.60 21.80
CA ILE A 27 1.16 25.85 23.02
C ILE A 27 2.63 25.43 23.02
N ASP A 28 3.08 24.73 21.99
CA ASP A 28 4.47 24.27 21.82
C ASP A 28 4.90 24.28 20.36
N LYS A 29 5.74 25.27 20.02
CA LYS A 29 6.31 25.42 18.67
C LYS A 29 7.16 24.22 18.23
N LYS A 30 7.81 23.51 19.17
CA LYS A 30 8.66 22.38 18.84
C LYS A 30 7.83 21.17 18.40
N SER A 31 6.79 20.85 19.13
CA SER A 31 5.85 19.76 18.80
C SER A 31 5.09 20.07 17.50
N ALA A 32 4.58 21.30 17.33
CA ALA A 32 3.94 21.72 16.09
C ALA A 32 4.86 21.57 14.88
N LYS A 33 6.13 21.99 15.01
CA LYS A 33 7.13 21.86 13.95
C LYS A 33 7.52 20.40 13.68
N LYS A 34 7.50 19.51 14.68
CA LYS A 34 7.85 18.09 14.55
C LYS A 34 6.75 17.30 13.89
N ALA A 35 5.49 17.60 14.17
CA ALA A 35 4.33 16.86 13.66
C ALA A 35 4.28 16.88 12.12
N ILE A 36 3.77 15.77 11.55
CA ILE A 36 3.63 15.56 10.09
C ILE A 36 2.18 15.55 9.65
N ALA A 37 1.26 15.18 10.52
CA ALA A 37 -0.18 15.15 10.33
C ALA A 37 -0.88 15.20 11.69
N ALA A 38 -2.20 15.16 11.68
CA ALA A 38 -3.00 15.02 12.90
C ALA A 38 -4.18 14.10 12.69
N GLU A 39 -4.61 13.45 13.76
CA GLU A 39 -5.89 12.75 13.84
C GLU A 39 -6.87 13.63 14.59
N ILE A 40 -8.03 13.94 13.98
CA ILE A 40 -9.07 14.77 14.58
C ILE A 40 -10.29 13.94 14.92
N SER A 41 -10.92 14.22 16.06
CA SER A 41 -12.19 13.64 16.43
C SER A 41 -13.12 14.70 17.02
N SER A 42 -14.45 14.45 16.94
CA SER A 42 -15.42 15.32 17.58
C SER A 42 -15.24 15.30 19.10
N SER A 43 -15.37 16.46 19.74
CA SER A 43 -15.31 16.60 21.21
C SER A 43 -16.45 15.90 21.95
N LYS A 44 -17.46 15.35 21.25
CA LYS A 44 -18.54 14.57 21.84
C LYS A 44 -18.05 13.15 22.12
N LYS A 45 -18.08 12.72 23.39
CA LYS A 45 -17.80 11.34 23.82
C LYS A 45 -18.65 10.36 23.01
N GLY A 46 -18.01 9.43 22.30
CA GLY A 46 -18.67 8.37 21.53
C GLY A 46 -18.67 8.56 20.00
N ALA A 47 -18.05 9.58 19.45
CA ALA A 47 -17.86 9.74 18.01
C ALA A 47 -16.69 8.85 17.52
N GLY A 48 -16.95 8.09 16.46
CA GLY A 48 -16.15 7.04 15.86
C GLY A 48 -14.67 7.34 15.57
N GLN A 49 -14.04 6.47 14.79
CA GLN A 49 -12.62 6.59 14.40
C GLN A 49 -12.25 8.02 13.97
N GLY A 50 -11.14 8.55 14.52
CA GLY A 50 -10.63 9.86 14.17
C GLY A 50 -10.28 9.94 12.69
N ILE A 51 -10.41 11.12 12.12
CA ILE A 51 -10.08 11.40 10.72
C ILE A 51 -8.64 11.93 10.65
N MET A 52 -7.83 11.34 9.77
CA MET A 52 -6.48 11.81 9.52
C MET A 52 -6.50 13.05 8.61
N VAL A 53 -5.80 14.11 9.01
CA VAL A 53 -5.75 15.39 8.30
C VAL A 53 -4.34 15.97 8.27
N ASP A 54 -4.10 16.89 7.32
CA ASP A 54 -2.86 17.65 7.25
C ASP A 54 -2.69 18.61 8.44
N MET A 55 -1.47 18.98 8.72
CA MET A 55 -1.18 20.01 9.72
C MET A 55 -1.76 21.39 9.36
N GLY A 56 -2.00 21.66 8.09
CA GLY A 56 -2.66 22.87 7.59
C GLY A 56 -4.19 22.82 7.65
N PHE A 57 -4.80 21.75 8.16
CA PHE A 57 -6.26 21.63 8.26
C PHE A 57 -6.85 22.76 9.12
N ILE A 58 -7.92 23.39 8.63
CA ILE A 58 -8.58 24.54 9.27
C ILE A 58 -9.61 24.02 10.28
N LEU A 59 -9.53 24.56 11.49
CA LEU A 59 -10.39 24.23 12.62
C LEU A 59 -11.59 25.18 12.69
N ASP A 60 -12.79 24.65 12.53
CA ASP A 60 -14.02 25.41 12.52
C ASP A 60 -14.93 25.14 13.74
N ASN A 61 -14.65 24.10 14.48
CA ASN A 61 -15.45 23.65 15.63
C ASN A 61 -14.55 23.16 16.77
N ASN A 62 -15.15 23.01 17.95
CA ASN A 62 -14.46 22.35 19.06
C ASN A 62 -14.01 20.94 18.65
N THR A 63 -12.73 20.71 18.71
CA THR A 63 -12.10 19.51 18.13
C THR A 63 -11.08 18.94 19.11
N HIS A 64 -11.00 17.62 19.15
CA HIS A 64 -9.93 16.88 19.81
C HIS A 64 -8.89 16.51 18.75
N VAL A 65 -7.63 16.79 19.02
CA VAL A 65 -6.52 16.66 18.07
C VAL A 65 -5.40 15.83 18.68
N LYS A 66 -5.00 14.78 17.97
CA LYS A 66 -3.79 14.00 18.26
C LYS A 66 -2.76 14.29 17.19
N LEU A 67 -1.62 14.86 17.56
CA LEU A 67 -0.52 15.10 16.63
C LEU A 67 0.19 13.79 16.28
N ILE A 68 0.50 13.61 15.01
CA ILE A 68 1.27 12.46 14.51
C ILE A 68 2.70 12.89 14.26
N SER A 69 3.62 12.31 15.01
CA SER A 69 5.06 12.57 14.91
C SER A 69 5.77 11.51 14.05
N PRO A 70 6.90 11.85 13.42
CA PRO A 70 7.73 10.89 12.67
C PRO A 70 8.10 9.67 13.50
N GLY A 71 7.86 8.47 12.95
CA GLY A 71 8.24 7.19 13.56
C GLY A 71 7.43 6.78 14.80
N GLN A 72 6.31 7.47 15.08
CA GLN A 72 5.48 7.17 16.24
C GLN A 72 4.67 5.87 16.06
N ASP A 73 4.18 5.63 14.86
CA ASP A 73 3.37 4.46 14.50
C ASP A 73 3.46 4.17 12.99
N GLU A 74 2.80 3.08 12.55
CA GLU A 74 2.74 2.71 11.12
C GLU A 74 2.05 3.79 10.27
N LYS A 75 1.04 4.49 10.81
CA LYS A 75 0.33 5.57 10.09
C LYS A 75 1.27 6.69 9.69
N SER A 76 2.25 7.02 10.54
CA SER A 76 3.25 8.06 10.23
C SER A 76 4.12 7.67 9.03
N LEU A 77 4.49 6.40 8.91
CA LEU A 77 5.27 5.89 7.78
C LEU A 77 4.44 5.85 6.50
N ASP A 78 3.15 5.49 6.59
CA ASP A 78 2.22 5.50 5.45
C ASP A 78 2.06 6.90 4.87
N ILE A 79 1.89 7.93 5.72
CA ILE A 79 1.80 9.33 5.28
C ILE A 79 3.09 9.78 4.60
N LEU A 80 4.26 9.40 5.14
CA LEU A 80 5.56 9.69 4.51
C LEU A 80 5.67 9.04 3.14
N ASN A 81 5.37 7.75 3.04
CA ASN A 81 5.44 7.00 1.78
C ASN A 81 4.45 7.53 0.75
N HIS A 82 3.21 7.80 1.14
CA HIS A 82 2.21 8.42 0.27
C HIS A 82 2.69 9.78 -0.26
N SER A 83 3.22 10.63 0.61
CA SER A 83 3.77 11.93 0.20
C SER A 83 4.99 11.80 -0.71
N THR A 84 5.82 10.76 -0.49
CA THR A 84 6.98 10.49 -1.33
C THR A 84 6.56 9.96 -2.70
N ALA A 85 5.43 9.23 -2.80
CA ALA A 85 4.84 8.84 -4.08
C ALA A 85 4.45 10.07 -4.92
N HIS A 86 3.81 11.07 -4.30
CA HIS A 86 3.48 12.34 -4.98
C HIS A 86 4.73 13.16 -5.35
N LEU A 87 5.74 13.17 -4.49
CA LEU A 87 7.05 13.78 -4.82
C LEU A 87 7.70 13.10 -6.03
N MET A 88 7.64 11.78 -6.12
CA MET A 88 8.12 11.02 -7.27
C MET A 88 7.32 11.38 -8.53
N ALA A 89 5.99 11.39 -8.46
CA ALA A 89 5.13 11.77 -9.58
C ALA A 89 5.45 13.20 -10.08
N ALA A 90 5.61 14.15 -9.17
CA ALA A 90 6.01 15.51 -9.51
C ALA A 90 7.40 15.58 -10.16
N ALA A 91 8.35 14.76 -9.70
CA ALA A 91 9.68 14.66 -10.31
C ALA A 91 9.63 14.06 -11.72
N ILE A 92 8.84 12.99 -11.90
CA ILE A 92 8.61 12.35 -13.20
C ILE A 92 7.96 13.35 -14.18
N LYS A 93 6.94 14.10 -13.74
CA LYS A 93 6.27 15.11 -14.58
C LYS A 93 7.23 16.19 -15.08
N LYS A 94 8.24 16.57 -14.27
CA LYS A 94 9.28 17.53 -14.70
C LYS A 94 10.25 16.96 -15.71
N ILE A 95 10.53 15.65 -15.67
CA ILE A 95 11.45 14.99 -16.62
C ILE A 95 10.68 14.59 -17.88
N TYR A 96 9.46 14.09 -17.71
CA TYR A 96 8.57 13.58 -18.76
C TYR A 96 7.23 14.34 -18.73
N PRO A 97 7.16 15.51 -19.40
CA PRO A 97 5.95 16.36 -19.37
C PRO A 97 4.68 15.69 -19.90
N ASP A 98 4.84 14.72 -20.81
CA ASP A 98 3.73 13.98 -21.42
C ASP A 98 3.20 12.82 -20.56
N ALA A 99 3.83 12.51 -19.42
CA ALA A 99 3.38 11.45 -18.53
C ALA A 99 1.99 11.73 -17.98
N ILE A 100 1.10 10.72 -18.02
CA ILE A 100 -0.29 10.78 -17.52
C ILE A 100 -0.38 9.90 -16.27
N PHE A 101 -0.69 10.52 -15.14
CA PHE A 101 -0.63 9.87 -13.82
C PHE A 101 -1.96 9.24 -13.42
N ALA A 102 -1.94 7.98 -13.00
CA ALA A 102 -3.09 7.23 -12.52
C ALA A 102 -3.23 7.30 -10.98
N ILE A 103 -2.62 6.37 -10.25
CA ILE A 103 -2.70 6.29 -8.78
C ILE A 103 -1.33 6.04 -8.15
N GLY A 104 -1.14 6.53 -6.91
CA GLY A 104 0.09 6.39 -6.14
C GLY A 104 -0.13 6.15 -4.66
N PRO A 105 -0.62 4.96 -4.24
CA PRO A 105 -0.84 4.67 -2.83
C PRO A 105 0.46 4.33 -2.09
N SER A 106 0.43 4.47 -0.76
CA SER A 106 1.36 3.79 0.12
C SER A 106 1.05 2.29 0.16
N ILE A 107 2.08 1.50 0.39
CA ILE A 107 2.01 0.07 0.67
C ILE A 107 2.86 -0.23 1.90
N LYS A 108 2.80 -1.45 2.42
CA LYS A 108 3.60 -1.83 3.59
C LYS A 108 5.09 -1.56 3.35
N ASN A 109 5.65 -0.61 4.12
CA ASN A 109 7.04 -0.16 4.05
C ASN A 109 7.49 0.45 2.72
N GLY A 110 6.57 1.02 1.95
CA GLY A 110 6.91 1.64 0.68
C GLY A 110 5.73 2.30 0.00
N PHE A 111 5.90 2.58 -1.26
CA PHE A 111 4.90 3.19 -2.14
C PHE A 111 5.11 2.73 -3.58
N TYR A 112 4.13 2.99 -4.42
CA TYR A 112 4.30 2.98 -5.87
C TYR A 112 3.52 4.12 -6.51
N TYR A 113 3.78 4.36 -7.79
CA TYR A 113 2.94 5.21 -8.61
C TYR A 113 2.79 4.60 -10.01
N ASP A 114 1.54 4.58 -10.50
CA ASP A 114 1.18 4.11 -11.82
C ASP A 114 0.97 5.30 -12.75
N PHE A 115 1.57 5.25 -13.92
CA PHE A 115 1.42 6.30 -14.94
C PHE A 115 1.62 5.73 -16.35
N GLU A 116 0.99 6.39 -17.30
CA GLU A 116 1.24 6.15 -18.72
C GLU A 116 2.43 7.00 -19.18
N LEU A 117 3.30 6.41 -19.96
CA LEU A 117 4.44 7.10 -20.59
C LEU A 117 4.62 6.66 -22.04
N LYS A 118 4.82 7.61 -22.94
CA LYS A 118 5.26 7.32 -24.31
C LYS A 118 6.74 6.97 -24.29
N GLY A 119 7.05 5.70 -24.43
CA GLY A 119 8.41 5.14 -24.37
C GLY A 119 8.59 4.19 -23.19
N ASN A 120 9.78 3.60 -23.10
CA ASN A 120 10.11 2.61 -22.07
C ASN A 120 11.04 3.24 -21.04
N LEU A 121 10.75 3.00 -19.77
CA LEU A 121 11.69 3.25 -18.67
C LEU A 121 12.48 1.99 -18.36
N SER A 122 13.75 2.21 -18.06
CA SER A 122 14.69 1.17 -17.63
C SER A 122 15.14 1.42 -16.17
N PRO A 123 15.72 0.43 -15.50
CA PRO A 123 16.30 0.64 -14.17
C PRO A 123 17.34 1.77 -14.11
N ASP A 124 17.99 2.10 -15.23
CA ASP A 124 19.00 3.18 -15.33
C ASP A 124 18.36 4.58 -15.23
N ASP A 125 17.05 4.70 -15.44
CA ASP A 125 16.32 5.96 -15.29
C ASP A 125 16.02 6.30 -13.84
N LEU A 126 15.96 5.29 -12.93
CA LEU A 126 15.66 5.52 -11.52
C LEU A 126 16.61 6.52 -10.83
N PRO A 127 17.92 6.47 -11.02
CA PRO A 127 18.85 7.46 -10.47
C PRO A 127 18.58 8.89 -10.98
N ILE A 128 18.10 9.04 -12.22
CA ILE A 128 17.76 10.34 -12.80
C ILE A 128 16.53 10.92 -12.09
N ILE A 129 15.50 10.09 -11.90
CA ILE A 129 14.29 10.48 -11.15
C ILE A 129 14.66 10.81 -9.70
N GLU A 130 15.45 9.97 -9.02
CA GLU A 130 15.93 10.25 -7.66
C GLU A 130 16.68 11.58 -7.54
N LYS A 131 17.50 11.92 -8.53
CA LYS A 131 18.21 13.21 -8.57
C LYS A 131 17.23 14.38 -8.65
N GLN A 132 16.17 14.25 -9.45
CA GLN A 132 15.13 15.27 -9.55
C GLN A 132 14.32 15.38 -8.26
N MET A 133 13.95 14.24 -7.63
CA MET A 133 13.30 14.23 -6.31
C MET A 133 14.15 14.96 -5.26
N LYS A 134 15.47 14.69 -5.21
CA LYS A 134 16.39 15.39 -4.30
C LYS A 134 16.42 16.90 -4.51
N LYS A 135 16.36 17.38 -5.77
CA LYS A 135 16.24 18.80 -6.08
C LYS A 135 14.95 19.39 -5.51
N MET A 136 13.83 18.68 -5.65
CA MET A 136 12.54 19.12 -5.14
C MET A 136 12.48 19.10 -3.60
N ILE A 137 13.14 18.14 -2.94
CA ILE A 137 13.33 18.15 -1.48
C ILE A 137 14.08 19.40 -1.04
N GLY A 138 15.18 19.75 -1.71
CA GLY A 138 15.93 20.99 -1.46
C GLY A 138 15.14 22.27 -1.72
N GLY A 139 14.16 22.23 -2.63
CA GLY A 139 13.24 23.32 -2.90
C GLY A 139 12.15 23.52 -1.84
N ASN A 140 12.00 22.61 -0.90
CA ASN A 140 11.06 22.68 0.22
C ASN A 140 9.61 23.01 -0.22
N HIS A 141 9.10 22.32 -1.23
CA HIS A 141 7.73 22.53 -1.70
C HIS A 141 6.71 22.06 -0.68
N ILE A 142 5.68 22.88 -0.43
CA ILE A 142 4.56 22.57 0.47
C ILE A 142 3.59 21.64 -0.27
N PHE A 143 2.99 20.69 0.46
CA PHE A 143 1.81 19.95 0.00
C PHE A 143 0.57 20.76 0.38
N LEU A 144 -0.07 21.37 -0.61
CA LEU A 144 -1.23 22.22 -0.42
C LEU A 144 -2.50 21.51 -0.82
N ARG A 145 -3.39 21.26 0.15
CA ARG A 145 -4.73 20.70 -0.07
C ARG A 145 -5.71 21.78 -0.50
N GLU A 146 -6.48 21.52 -1.54
CA GLU A 146 -7.59 22.34 -1.99
C GLU A 146 -8.84 21.47 -2.17
N GLU A 147 -10.01 21.98 -1.81
CA GLU A 147 -11.29 21.40 -2.19
C GLU A 147 -11.86 22.14 -3.39
N VAL A 148 -12.25 21.39 -4.41
CA VAL A 148 -12.81 21.93 -5.64
C VAL A 148 -14.08 21.18 -6.01
N SER A 149 -14.98 21.82 -6.77
CA SER A 149 -16.16 21.11 -7.31
C SER A 149 -15.72 20.03 -8.30
N LYS A 150 -16.55 18.99 -8.47
CA LYS A 150 -16.27 17.91 -9.45
C LYS A 150 -16.10 18.46 -10.87
N GLU A 151 -16.89 19.48 -11.24
CA GLU A 151 -16.82 20.13 -12.55
C GLU A 151 -15.47 20.78 -12.76
N LYS A 152 -14.99 21.53 -11.76
CA LYS A 152 -13.67 22.17 -11.80
C LYS A 152 -12.56 21.13 -11.85
N ALA A 153 -12.67 20.04 -11.08
CA ALA A 153 -11.71 18.94 -11.11
C ALA A 153 -11.67 18.26 -12.49
N LYS A 154 -12.84 17.99 -13.10
CA LYS A 154 -12.91 17.41 -14.46
C LYS A 154 -12.24 18.32 -15.50
N GLU A 155 -12.41 19.65 -15.39
CA GLU A 155 -11.73 20.58 -16.29
C GLU A 155 -10.21 20.58 -16.07
N MET A 156 -9.76 20.52 -14.80
CA MET A 156 -8.33 20.47 -14.47
C MET A 156 -7.66 19.19 -14.97
N PHE A 157 -8.36 18.07 -14.97
CA PHE A 157 -7.85 16.75 -15.36
C PHE A 157 -8.41 16.27 -16.72
N LYS A 158 -8.89 17.19 -17.58
CA LYS A 158 -9.55 16.85 -18.85
C LYS A 158 -8.73 15.96 -19.78
N ASP A 159 -7.41 16.08 -19.74
CA ASP A 159 -6.47 15.31 -20.54
C ASP A 159 -5.96 14.04 -19.81
N ASN A 160 -6.57 13.67 -18.67
CA ASN A 160 -6.18 12.51 -17.88
C ASN A 160 -7.38 11.57 -17.69
N PRO A 161 -7.51 10.51 -18.51
CA PRO A 161 -8.66 9.60 -18.47
C PRO A 161 -8.78 8.86 -17.13
N PHE A 162 -7.66 8.51 -16.50
CA PHE A 162 -7.67 7.82 -15.21
C PHE A 162 -8.27 8.68 -14.09
N LYS A 163 -7.91 9.97 -14.05
CA LYS A 163 -8.44 10.90 -13.05
C LYS A 163 -9.91 11.25 -13.33
N LEU A 164 -10.31 11.36 -14.59
CA LEU A 164 -11.72 11.59 -14.95
C LEU A 164 -12.61 10.41 -14.51
N GLU A 165 -12.14 9.18 -14.69
CA GLU A 165 -12.83 7.99 -14.22
C GLU A 165 -12.96 8.00 -12.69
N LEU A 166 -11.88 8.19 -11.96
CA LEU A 166 -11.88 8.27 -10.50
C LEU A 166 -12.80 9.38 -9.96
N ILE A 167 -12.76 10.59 -10.54
CA ILE A 167 -13.64 11.70 -10.15
C ILE A 167 -15.12 11.33 -10.38
N SER A 168 -15.43 10.60 -11.44
CA SER A 168 -16.80 10.21 -11.74
C SER A 168 -17.40 9.27 -10.70
N GLU A 169 -16.59 8.40 -10.11
CA GLU A 169 -16.98 7.42 -9.09
C GLU A 169 -17.18 8.02 -7.69
N ILE A 170 -16.55 9.16 -7.38
CA ILE A 170 -16.72 9.82 -6.08
C ILE A 170 -18.16 10.30 -5.95
N PRO A 171 -18.92 9.93 -4.89
CA PRO A 171 -20.31 10.34 -4.73
C PRO A 171 -20.47 11.82 -4.36
N ASP A 172 -19.49 12.42 -3.73
CA ASP A 172 -19.53 13.79 -3.22
C ASP A 172 -19.52 14.83 -4.34
N LYS A 173 -20.06 16.03 -4.08
CA LYS A 173 -20.07 17.15 -5.02
C LYS A 173 -18.71 17.85 -5.13
N THR A 174 -17.84 17.67 -4.14
CA THR A 174 -16.50 18.23 -4.09
C THR A 174 -15.47 17.11 -4.01
N VAL A 175 -14.28 17.38 -4.48
CA VAL A 175 -13.12 16.49 -4.38
C VAL A 175 -11.91 17.25 -3.88
N SER A 176 -11.01 16.57 -3.21
CA SER A 176 -9.73 17.17 -2.77
C SER A 176 -8.65 16.93 -3.83
N ILE A 177 -7.86 17.97 -4.03
CA ILE A 177 -6.64 17.94 -4.85
C ILE A 177 -5.47 18.42 -4.00
N TYR A 178 -4.29 17.97 -4.38
CA TYR A 178 -3.03 18.44 -3.76
C TYR A 178 -2.10 19.04 -4.80
N ARG A 179 -1.48 20.18 -4.42
CA ARG A 179 -0.42 20.83 -5.20
C ARG A 179 0.93 20.64 -4.53
N THR A 180 1.92 20.29 -5.33
CA THR A 180 3.33 20.17 -4.90
C THR A 180 4.22 20.84 -5.94
N GLY A 181 4.56 22.11 -5.72
CA GLY A 181 5.11 22.94 -6.79
C GLY A 181 4.11 23.10 -7.94
N ASP A 182 4.53 22.75 -9.16
CA ASP A 182 3.67 22.85 -10.37
C ASP A 182 2.82 21.58 -10.58
N PHE A 183 3.04 20.52 -9.82
CA PHE A 183 2.32 19.27 -9.93
C PHE A 183 1.01 19.32 -9.13
N VAL A 184 -0.09 18.91 -9.78
CA VAL A 184 -1.42 18.81 -9.18
C VAL A 184 -1.91 17.36 -9.30
N ASP A 185 -2.46 16.84 -8.21
CA ASP A 185 -3.01 15.50 -8.18
C ASP A 185 -4.35 15.41 -7.47
N LEU A 186 -5.21 14.47 -7.90
CA LEU A 186 -6.43 14.08 -7.20
C LEU A 186 -6.04 13.17 -6.04
N CYS A 187 -6.28 13.60 -4.81
CA CYS A 187 -5.87 12.86 -3.62
C CYS A 187 -6.71 13.23 -2.39
N ILE A 188 -6.96 12.25 -1.53
CA ILE A 188 -7.67 12.44 -0.26
C ILE A 188 -6.72 12.97 0.83
N GLY A 189 -5.44 12.61 0.77
CA GLY A 189 -4.44 12.90 1.81
C GLY A 189 -4.54 11.94 3.01
N PRO A 190 -3.94 12.31 4.18
CA PRO A 190 -3.11 13.50 4.36
C PRO A 190 -1.70 13.37 3.79
N HIS A 191 -1.01 14.49 3.70
CA HIS A 191 0.41 14.58 3.34
C HIS A 191 1.27 15.21 4.45
N ILE A 192 2.57 14.94 4.39
CA ILE A 192 3.54 15.67 5.20
C ILE A 192 3.55 17.16 4.84
N PRO A 193 3.94 18.09 5.75
CA PRO A 193 3.84 19.53 5.49
C PRO A 193 4.62 20.03 4.27
N SER A 194 5.77 19.43 3.99
CA SER A 194 6.59 19.79 2.82
C SER A 194 7.56 18.69 2.41
N THR A 195 8.07 18.80 1.18
CA THR A 195 9.03 17.85 0.61
C THR A 195 10.32 17.72 1.41
N SER A 196 10.73 18.77 2.14
CA SER A 196 11.93 18.74 3.00
C SER A 196 11.83 17.77 4.17
N ARG A 197 10.64 17.20 4.45
CA ARG A 197 10.44 16.17 5.48
C ARG A 197 10.80 14.76 4.99
N VAL A 198 11.07 14.59 3.71
CA VAL A 198 11.54 13.31 3.16
C VAL A 198 13.06 13.25 3.34
N GLU A 199 13.51 12.59 4.41
CA GLU A 199 14.94 12.51 4.75
C GLU A 199 15.67 11.40 3.99
N ALA A 200 15.01 10.25 3.83
CA ALA A 200 15.62 9.07 3.22
C ALA A 200 14.60 8.35 2.32
N PHE A 201 14.97 8.11 1.07
CA PHE A 201 14.15 7.36 0.12
C PHE A 201 15.04 6.63 -0.90
N LYS A 202 14.46 5.60 -1.53
CA LYS A 202 15.06 4.84 -2.63
C LYS A 202 13.98 4.39 -3.59
N LEU A 203 14.20 4.54 -4.88
CA LEU A 203 13.41 3.88 -5.92
C LEU A 203 13.94 2.45 -6.11
N LEU A 204 13.05 1.46 -6.12
CA LEU A 204 13.41 0.05 -5.99
C LEU A 204 13.37 -0.70 -7.32
N SER A 205 12.28 -0.53 -8.07
CA SER A 205 12.06 -1.27 -9.32
C SER A 205 11.03 -0.60 -10.21
N ILE A 206 11.02 -1.01 -11.47
CA ILE A 206 10.02 -0.68 -12.47
C ILE A 206 9.31 -1.97 -12.86
N ALA A 207 7.99 -1.91 -13.02
CA ALA A 207 7.16 -3.02 -13.49
C ALA A 207 6.04 -2.49 -14.40
N GLY A 208 5.46 -3.37 -15.20
CA GLY A 208 4.17 -3.13 -15.85
C GLY A 208 3.03 -3.44 -14.88
N ALA A 209 1.94 -2.69 -14.95
CA ALA A 209 0.73 -2.95 -14.20
C ALA A 209 -0.49 -2.56 -15.02
N TYR A 210 -1.47 -3.45 -15.14
CA TYR A 210 -2.71 -3.11 -15.80
C TYR A 210 -3.56 -2.17 -14.94
N TRP A 211 -4.20 -1.19 -15.57
CA TRP A 211 -5.12 -0.31 -14.87
C TRP A 211 -6.20 -1.15 -14.15
N ARG A 212 -6.37 -0.92 -12.85
CA ARG A 212 -7.27 -1.66 -11.94
C ARG A 212 -6.99 -3.19 -11.87
N GLY A 213 -5.83 -3.64 -12.31
CA GLY A 213 -5.48 -5.06 -12.27
C GLY A 213 -6.18 -5.92 -13.31
N ASP A 214 -6.90 -5.35 -14.26
CA ASP A 214 -7.58 -6.05 -15.34
C ASP A 214 -6.69 -6.05 -16.60
N GLU A 215 -6.35 -7.23 -17.10
CA GLU A 215 -5.50 -7.44 -18.27
C GLU A 215 -6.07 -6.87 -19.58
N ASN A 216 -7.38 -6.61 -19.62
CA ASN A 216 -8.05 -5.97 -20.75
C ASN A 216 -7.88 -4.45 -20.76
N ASN A 217 -7.45 -3.85 -19.65
CA ASN A 217 -7.21 -2.44 -19.53
C ASN A 217 -5.78 -2.07 -19.97
N GLN A 218 -5.55 -0.76 -20.08
CA GLN A 218 -4.25 -0.22 -20.47
C GLN A 218 -3.13 -0.63 -19.50
N MET A 219 -2.00 -1.08 -20.06
CA MET A 219 -0.80 -1.33 -19.28
C MET A 219 -0.09 -0.02 -18.98
N LEU A 220 0.18 0.21 -17.70
CA LEU A 220 0.87 1.37 -17.14
C LEU A 220 2.27 1.00 -16.68
N VAL A 221 3.12 2.00 -16.56
CA VAL A 221 4.40 1.88 -15.89
C VAL A 221 4.20 2.08 -14.40
N ARG A 222 4.67 1.15 -13.59
CA ARG A 222 4.67 1.22 -12.14
C ARG A 222 6.10 1.34 -11.62
N ILE A 223 6.37 2.38 -10.84
CA ILE A 223 7.64 2.52 -10.11
C ILE A 223 7.39 2.29 -8.63
N TYR A 224 8.13 1.35 -8.06
CA TYR A 224 8.15 1.10 -6.62
C TYR A 224 9.25 1.90 -5.94
N GLY A 225 8.95 2.40 -4.76
CA GLY A 225 9.91 3.07 -3.90
C GLY A 225 9.64 2.83 -2.42
N ALA A 226 10.57 3.26 -1.59
CA ALA A 226 10.42 3.26 -0.14
C ALA A 226 11.01 4.52 0.45
N SER A 227 10.38 5.05 1.50
CA SER A 227 10.91 6.19 2.26
C SER A 227 10.81 5.92 3.76
N PHE A 228 11.78 6.46 4.50
CA PHE A 228 11.91 6.31 5.94
C PHE A 228 12.30 7.64 6.58
N PHE A 229 12.02 7.78 7.87
CA PHE A 229 12.38 8.98 8.64
C PHE A 229 13.87 9.09 8.97
N SER A 230 14.65 8.04 8.69
CA SER A 230 16.11 8.08 8.83
C SER A 230 16.82 7.28 7.75
N LYS A 231 18.07 7.69 7.45
CA LYS A 231 18.94 6.94 6.53
C LYS A 231 19.29 5.56 7.07
N LYS A 232 19.33 5.39 8.40
CA LYS A 232 19.59 4.11 9.06
C LYS A 232 18.48 3.12 8.76
N ASP A 233 17.22 3.50 8.99
CA ASP A 233 16.07 2.63 8.77
C ASP A 233 15.94 2.23 7.29
N LEU A 234 16.17 3.18 6.37
CA LEU A 234 16.22 2.88 4.94
C LEU A 234 17.31 1.86 4.62
N LYS A 235 18.51 2.01 5.17
CA LYS A 235 19.61 1.08 4.95
C LYS A 235 19.28 -0.33 5.45
N GLU A 236 18.75 -0.45 6.67
CA GLU A 236 18.32 -1.72 7.26
C GLU A 236 17.23 -2.40 6.40
N TYR A 237 16.29 -1.62 5.89
CA TYR A 237 15.25 -2.11 4.98
C TYR A 237 15.82 -2.63 3.66
N LEU A 238 16.74 -1.89 3.02
CA LEU A 238 17.39 -2.32 1.78
C LEU A 238 18.25 -3.58 1.97
N GLU A 239 18.97 -3.67 3.09
CA GLU A 239 19.72 -4.89 3.45
C GLU A 239 18.80 -6.10 3.68
N LYS A 240 17.61 -5.86 4.26
CA LYS A 240 16.58 -6.90 4.41
C LYS A 240 16.05 -7.39 3.06
N ILE A 241 15.77 -6.47 2.13
CA ILE A 241 15.34 -6.83 0.77
C ILE A 241 16.43 -7.65 0.06
N GLU A 242 17.69 -7.23 0.16
CA GLU A 242 18.79 -7.92 -0.50
C GLU A 242 19.00 -9.34 0.09
N ARG A 243 18.95 -9.47 1.40
CA ARG A 243 18.97 -10.78 2.07
C ARG A 243 17.80 -11.66 1.64
N ALA A 244 16.58 -11.07 1.51
CA ALA A 244 15.41 -11.81 1.03
C ALA A 244 15.58 -12.33 -0.40
N LYS A 245 16.19 -11.54 -1.30
CA LYS A 245 16.53 -11.99 -2.67
C LYS A 245 17.55 -13.13 -2.67
N GLN A 246 18.56 -13.04 -1.82
CA GLN A 246 19.58 -14.11 -1.68
C GLN A 246 19.00 -15.38 -1.07
N SER A 247 17.99 -15.24 -0.19
CA SER A 247 17.30 -16.34 0.48
C SER A 247 16.06 -16.84 -0.28
N ASP A 248 15.87 -16.46 -1.54
CA ASP A 248 14.73 -16.91 -2.35
C ASP A 248 14.78 -18.44 -2.49
N HIS A 249 13.76 -19.12 -1.96
CA HIS A 249 13.66 -20.58 -1.98
C HIS A 249 13.69 -21.16 -3.39
N ARG A 250 13.23 -20.43 -4.42
CA ARG A 250 13.26 -20.87 -5.82
C ARG A 250 14.69 -20.95 -6.35
N LYS A 251 15.54 -19.97 -5.95
CA LYS A 251 16.95 -19.95 -6.28
C LYS A 251 17.70 -21.03 -5.52
N ILE A 252 17.60 -21.02 -4.19
CA ILE A 252 18.28 -21.99 -3.31
C ILE A 252 17.80 -23.41 -3.60
N GLY A 253 16.52 -23.61 -3.82
CA GLY A 253 15.95 -24.92 -4.15
C GLY A 253 16.52 -25.51 -5.44
N LYS A 254 16.73 -24.67 -6.45
CA LYS A 254 17.38 -25.08 -7.70
C LYS A 254 18.88 -25.36 -7.51
N GLU A 255 19.59 -24.48 -6.81
CA GLU A 255 21.04 -24.64 -6.56
C GLU A 255 21.35 -25.89 -5.73
N LEU A 256 20.50 -26.22 -4.77
CA LEU A 256 20.65 -27.42 -3.89
C LEU A 256 19.99 -28.67 -4.44
N ASP A 257 19.37 -28.61 -5.63
CA ASP A 257 18.65 -29.71 -6.25
C ASP A 257 17.56 -30.29 -5.35
N LEU A 258 16.70 -29.41 -4.81
CA LEU A 258 15.64 -29.78 -3.86
C LEU A 258 14.32 -30.16 -4.56
N PHE A 259 13.98 -29.45 -5.64
CA PHE A 259 12.76 -29.66 -6.42
C PHE A 259 12.87 -29.08 -7.83
N SER A 260 11.98 -29.51 -8.70
CA SER A 260 11.80 -28.97 -10.05
C SER A 260 10.32 -28.73 -10.35
N PHE A 261 10.04 -27.95 -11.41
CA PHE A 261 8.71 -27.76 -11.99
C PHE A 261 8.73 -28.24 -13.43
N HIS A 262 7.66 -28.90 -13.84
CA HIS A 262 7.49 -29.46 -15.18
C HIS A 262 6.16 -29.03 -15.78
N GLY A 263 6.09 -29.00 -17.13
CA GLY A 263 4.88 -28.60 -17.86
C GLY A 263 3.69 -29.56 -17.66
N GLU A 264 3.97 -30.80 -17.30
CA GLU A 264 2.97 -31.83 -17.03
C GLU A 264 2.15 -31.58 -15.75
N ALA A 265 2.68 -30.76 -14.83
CA ALA A 265 2.00 -30.37 -13.60
C ALA A 265 2.30 -28.91 -13.25
N PRO A 266 1.72 -27.93 -13.99
CA PRO A 266 1.99 -26.52 -13.76
C PRO A 266 1.68 -26.10 -12.32
N GLY A 267 2.64 -25.49 -11.65
CA GLY A 267 2.50 -25.02 -10.27
C GLY A 267 2.73 -26.07 -9.18
N PHE A 268 2.92 -27.37 -9.54
CA PHE A 268 3.21 -28.43 -8.58
C PHE A 268 4.69 -28.76 -8.55
N PRO A 269 5.36 -28.75 -7.38
CA PRO A 269 6.77 -29.09 -7.27
C PRO A 269 6.99 -30.61 -7.29
N PHE A 270 7.97 -31.05 -8.07
CA PHE A 270 8.52 -32.40 -8.02
C PHE A 270 9.70 -32.40 -7.05
N PHE A 271 9.54 -33.03 -5.89
CA PHE A 271 10.59 -33.05 -4.88
C PHE A 271 11.66 -34.09 -5.22
N HIS A 272 12.92 -33.66 -5.25
CA HIS A 272 14.10 -34.50 -5.40
C HIS A 272 14.52 -35.13 -4.06
N PRO A 273 15.45 -36.11 -4.03
CA PRO A 273 15.81 -36.80 -2.80
C PRO A 273 16.20 -35.88 -1.64
N ARG A 274 17.00 -34.82 -1.92
CA ARG A 274 17.39 -33.82 -0.89
C ARG A 274 16.20 -33.01 -0.40
N GLY A 275 15.31 -32.65 -1.30
CA GLY A 275 14.09 -31.93 -0.97
C GLY A 275 13.14 -32.78 -0.12
N MET A 276 13.07 -34.10 -0.38
CA MET A 276 12.29 -35.02 0.42
C MET A 276 12.84 -35.17 1.85
N VAL A 277 14.14 -35.10 2.06
CA VAL A 277 14.71 -35.07 3.41
C VAL A 277 14.18 -33.88 4.20
N ILE A 278 14.26 -32.67 3.62
CA ILE A 278 13.76 -31.45 4.27
C ILE A 278 12.24 -31.53 4.52
N ARG A 279 11.48 -31.95 3.52
CA ARG A 279 10.02 -32.11 3.63
C ARG A 279 9.63 -33.07 4.75
N ASN A 280 10.28 -34.22 4.80
CA ASN A 280 9.99 -35.24 5.82
C ASN A 280 10.40 -34.79 7.22
N SER A 281 11.52 -34.05 7.37
CA SER A 281 11.94 -33.48 8.65
C SER A 281 10.92 -32.45 9.18
N ILE A 282 10.37 -31.59 8.29
CA ILE A 282 9.33 -30.64 8.67
C ILE A 282 8.04 -31.36 9.06
N LEU A 283 7.63 -32.40 8.29
CA LEU A 283 6.45 -33.19 8.62
C LEU A 283 6.60 -33.95 9.93
N GLN A 284 7.79 -34.49 10.20
CA GLN A 284 8.09 -35.17 11.45
C GLN A 284 7.96 -34.21 12.64
N TYR A 285 8.62 -33.05 12.57
CA TYR A 285 8.51 -32.02 13.58
C TYR A 285 7.05 -31.60 13.81
N TRP A 286 6.28 -31.36 12.73
CA TRP A 286 4.89 -31.00 12.82
C TRP A 286 4.03 -32.08 13.54
N ARG A 287 4.25 -33.38 13.22
CA ARG A 287 3.58 -34.49 13.86
C ARG A 287 3.91 -34.57 15.35
N GLU A 288 5.19 -34.39 15.70
CA GLU A 288 5.63 -34.42 17.10
C GLU A 288 4.98 -33.30 17.93
N GLU A 289 4.89 -32.09 17.39
CA GLU A 289 4.25 -30.97 18.08
C GLU A 289 2.73 -31.19 18.25
N HIS A 290 2.04 -31.67 17.23
CA HIS A 290 0.61 -31.94 17.30
C HIS A 290 0.29 -33.10 18.25
N LEU A 291 1.13 -34.12 18.29
CA LEU A 291 0.95 -35.25 19.22
C LEU A 291 1.05 -34.83 20.69
N LYS A 292 1.91 -33.86 21.02
CA LYS A 292 2.02 -33.29 22.37
C LYS A 292 0.72 -32.64 22.83
N GLU A 293 -0.03 -32.07 21.90
CA GLU A 293 -1.29 -31.40 22.13
C GLU A 293 -2.52 -32.34 21.95
N ASN A 294 -2.29 -33.64 21.86
CA ASN A 294 -3.30 -34.69 21.68
C ASN A 294 -4.12 -34.58 20.37
N TYR A 295 -3.55 -34.02 19.31
CA TYR A 295 -4.16 -34.07 17.98
C TYR A 295 -3.96 -35.46 17.35
N LEU A 296 -5.01 -35.92 16.68
CA LEU A 296 -4.98 -37.19 15.94
C LEU A 296 -4.85 -36.92 14.44
N GLU A 297 -3.94 -37.64 13.77
CA GLU A 297 -3.77 -37.53 12.32
C GLU A 297 -4.87 -38.33 11.61
N VAL A 298 -5.56 -37.69 10.66
CA VAL A 298 -6.54 -38.29 9.78
C VAL A 298 -6.18 -38.07 8.32
N SER A 299 -6.58 -38.96 7.44
CA SER A 299 -6.40 -38.82 6.00
C SER A 299 -7.73 -39.04 5.29
N SER A 300 -8.18 -38.06 4.52
CA SER A 300 -9.36 -38.19 3.65
C SER A 300 -8.95 -38.37 2.19
N PRO A 301 -9.79 -39.01 1.34
CA PRO A 301 -9.50 -39.14 -0.08
C PRO A 301 -9.24 -37.83 -0.79
N MET A 302 -8.45 -37.90 -1.87
CA MET A 302 -8.14 -36.69 -2.66
C MET A 302 -9.32 -36.26 -3.54
N ILE A 303 -10.08 -37.24 -4.07
CA ILE A 303 -11.23 -37.05 -4.95
C ILE A 303 -12.49 -37.44 -4.17
N LEU A 304 -13.45 -36.52 -4.08
CA LEU A 304 -14.68 -36.68 -3.34
C LEU A 304 -15.88 -36.25 -4.19
N CYS A 305 -17.04 -36.91 -3.94
CA CYS A 305 -18.27 -36.63 -4.67
C CYS A 305 -18.72 -35.16 -4.48
N ASN A 306 -19.33 -34.59 -5.52
CA ASN A 306 -19.80 -33.22 -5.55
C ASN A 306 -20.85 -32.90 -4.48
N SER A 307 -21.59 -33.87 -3.96
CA SER A 307 -22.55 -33.67 -2.89
C SER A 307 -21.93 -33.08 -1.61
N LEU A 308 -20.70 -33.46 -1.28
CA LEU A 308 -19.96 -32.90 -0.14
C LEU A 308 -19.70 -31.39 -0.33
N TRP A 309 -19.33 -30.99 -1.54
CA TRP A 309 -19.00 -29.62 -1.87
C TRP A 309 -20.24 -28.72 -1.92
N LYS A 310 -21.39 -29.28 -2.35
CA LYS A 310 -22.70 -28.60 -2.26
C LYS A 310 -23.12 -28.40 -0.81
N THR A 311 -23.03 -29.43 0.02
CA THR A 311 -23.39 -29.36 1.44
C THR A 311 -22.51 -28.38 2.21
N SER A 312 -21.24 -28.28 1.90
CA SER A 312 -20.27 -27.39 2.55
C SER A 312 -20.23 -25.97 1.97
N GLY A 313 -21.02 -25.65 0.94
CA GLY A 313 -21.06 -24.35 0.28
C GLY A 313 -19.87 -24.02 -0.63
N HIS A 314 -18.92 -24.95 -0.80
CA HIS A 314 -17.78 -24.73 -1.69
C HIS A 314 -18.21 -24.68 -3.16
N TRP A 315 -19.24 -25.40 -3.52
CA TRP A 315 -19.78 -25.39 -4.88
C TRP A 315 -20.24 -24.00 -5.32
N ASP A 316 -20.96 -23.29 -4.46
CA ASP A 316 -21.52 -21.98 -4.80
C ASP A 316 -20.51 -20.85 -4.74
N ASN A 317 -19.48 -20.97 -3.87
CA ASN A 317 -18.54 -19.89 -3.58
C ASN A 317 -17.13 -20.14 -4.11
N TYR A 318 -16.81 -21.36 -4.61
CA TYR A 318 -15.44 -21.75 -4.91
C TYR A 318 -15.27 -22.58 -6.18
N ALA A 319 -16.36 -22.86 -6.92
CA ALA A 319 -16.36 -23.77 -8.08
C ALA A 319 -15.31 -23.37 -9.13
N GLU A 320 -15.13 -22.08 -9.40
CA GLU A 320 -14.17 -21.57 -10.38
C GLU A 320 -12.71 -21.96 -10.06
N ASN A 321 -12.41 -22.31 -8.81
CA ASN A 321 -11.08 -22.69 -8.33
C ASN A 321 -10.96 -24.20 -8.04
N MET A 322 -11.91 -25.03 -8.52
CA MET A 322 -11.92 -26.46 -8.29
C MET A 322 -11.71 -27.23 -9.59
N TYR A 323 -11.02 -28.39 -9.48
CA TYR A 323 -10.88 -29.34 -10.57
C TYR A 323 -11.98 -30.39 -10.47
N PHE A 324 -12.78 -30.52 -11.52
CA PHE A 324 -13.86 -31.47 -11.60
C PHE A 324 -13.47 -32.67 -12.47
N VAL A 325 -14.00 -33.86 -12.14
CA VAL A 325 -13.83 -35.09 -12.91
C VAL A 325 -15.15 -35.85 -12.90
N GLU A 326 -15.54 -36.37 -14.05
CA GLU A 326 -16.69 -37.25 -14.19
C GLU A 326 -16.21 -38.72 -14.24
N ILE A 327 -16.77 -39.57 -13.37
CA ILE A 327 -16.48 -41.00 -13.32
C ILE A 327 -17.84 -41.73 -13.24
N ASP A 328 -18.10 -42.65 -14.18
CA ASP A 328 -19.33 -43.43 -14.24
C ASP A 328 -20.61 -42.58 -14.16
N LYS A 329 -20.63 -41.44 -14.87
CA LYS A 329 -21.73 -40.45 -14.88
C LYS A 329 -21.97 -39.74 -13.53
N ASN A 330 -21.07 -39.88 -12.59
CA ASN A 330 -21.08 -39.18 -11.33
C ASN A 330 -19.99 -38.09 -11.34
N GLU A 331 -20.33 -36.95 -10.78
CA GLU A 331 -19.44 -35.79 -10.72
C GLU A 331 -18.67 -35.76 -9.39
N TYR A 332 -17.38 -35.66 -9.48
CA TYR A 332 -16.44 -35.58 -8.36
C TYR A 332 -15.60 -34.34 -8.49
N ALA A 333 -14.94 -33.91 -7.40
CA ALA A 333 -13.95 -32.89 -7.44
C ALA A 333 -12.68 -33.28 -6.67
N VAL A 334 -11.55 -32.82 -7.16
CA VAL A 334 -10.32 -32.82 -6.37
C VAL A 334 -10.51 -31.86 -5.19
N LYS A 335 -10.27 -32.33 -3.98
CA LYS A 335 -10.55 -31.51 -2.78
C LYS A 335 -9.77 -30.20 -2.77
N PRO A 336 -10.44 -29.02 -2.75
CA PRO A 336 -9.78 -27.73 -2.59
C PRO A 336 -9.32 -27.49 -1.16
N MET A 337 -10.00 -28.12 -0.19
CA MET A 337 -9.73 -28.03 1.25
C MET A 337 -9.91 -29.40 1.92
N ASN A 338 -9.20 -29.64 3.03
CA ASN A 338 -9.28 -30.86 3.80
C ASN A 338 -10.49 -30.91 4.76
N CYS A 339 -10.93 -29.75 5.25
CA CYS A 339 -11.93 -29.65 6.33
C CYS A 339 -13.28 -30.31 6.03
N PRO A 340 -13.90 -30.21 4.83
CA PRO A 340 -15.16 -30.90 4.57
C PRO A 340 -15.03 -32.43 4.60
N GLY A 341 -13.90 -32.97 4.12
CA GLY A 341 -13.62 -34.40 4.17
C GLY A 341 -13.24 -34.91 5.57
N GLY A 342 -12.64 -34.03 6.37
CA GLY A 342 -12.31 -34.32 7.77
C GLY A 342 -13.51 -34.30 8.69
#